data_10cac58d6d89049a32c16b5bdfb257a6
#
_entry.id   10cac58d6d89049a32c16b5bdfb257a6
#
_cell.length_a   1.000
_cell.length_b   1.000
_cell.length_c   1.000
_cell.angle_alpha   90.00
_cell.angle_beta   90.00
_cell.angle_gamma   90.00
#
_symmetry.space_group_name_H-M   'P 1'
#
loop_
_entity.id
_entity.type
_entity.pdbx_description
1 polymer ?
#
loop_
_entity_poly.entity_id
_entity_poly.type
_entity_poly.pdbx_seq_one_letter_code
_entity_poly.pdbx_strand_id
1 'polypeptide(L)'
;MIKPWVALAVALCAAAPTVTDAQVFLASEPNPRFLIGPLFVAASVSPGLGPVMVNVSWSLTSRPGRQPAPVDQDLYLLWPAEIAEPTLPGAADPEVVREIEGRGFVVAGSGRLMLRTRDRMQVGTAALGEPIDVSASYVSFSRTGSQSGAVTYIKIPWTRKLVDPLSLVALALPLRGLIVPKTAPWIDELFWGRRLILTAGFGDLGPPSLGLFALYYERRDRIVHLAREYSLVIANFGDSDHLKIEEISPASAVRRQSRVRAGNEVVALALLPAEDVTAQSLRVQFHYFSGRINWRPVVVSVILILVTNFAGVLILSKDVSRRIRRRIRARRRFAAVPGPPNGAAPSRDTVGALIPAGTSYADVVGRLGEPDEERERVTPPGRRTMIYRGANGNGAGQYEVAVELHDDRVREVTCVTIR
;
A
#
# COMPACT_ATOMS: atom_id res chain seq x y z
N MET A 1 25.52 10.50 14.89
CA MET A 1 24.55 9.58 15.53
C MET A 1 23.23 9.65 14.75
N ILE A 2 22.96 8.67 13.90
CA ILE A 2 21.71 8.57 13.11
C ILE A 2 20.62 8.10 14.07
N LYS A 3 19.54 8.88 14.19
CA LYS A 3 18.43 8.57 15.10
C LYS A 3 17.83 7.19 14.75
N PRO A 4 17.58 6.30 15.72
CA PRO A 4 17.12 4.92 15.49
C PRO A 4 15.81 4.82 14.69
N TRP A 5 15.02 5.87 14.65
CA TRP A 5 13.76 5.96 13.88
C TRP A 5 13.96 5.98 12.36
N VAL A 6 15.12 6.47 11.87
CA VAL A 6 15.43 6.48 10.42
C VAL A 6 15.82 5.08 9.97
N ALA A 7 16.54 4.32 10.81
CA ALA A 7 16.89 2.93 10.53
C ALA A 7 15.65 2.01 10.50
N LEU A 8 14.65 2.26 11.36
CA LEU A 8 13.40 1.51 11.38
C LEU A 8 12.55 1.79 10.12
N ALA A 9 12.51 3.04 9.65
CA ALA A 9 11.78 3.41 8.42
C ALA A 9 12.41 2.79 7.17
N VAL A 10 13.74 2.72 7.09
CA VAL A 10 14.45 2.08 5.97
C VAL A 10 14.29 0.55 6.00
N ALA A 11 14.25 -0.08 7.16
CA ALA A 11 14.04 -1.52 7.29
C ALA A 11 12.59 -1.94 6.93
N LEU A 12 11.60 -1.09 7.19
CA LEU A 12 10.20 -1.35 6.79
C LEU A 12 9.95 -1.21 5.28
N CYS A 13 10.78 -0.47 4.55
CA CYS A 13 10.68 -0.36 3.09
C CYS A 13 11.30 -1.55 2.34
N ALA A 14 12.11 -2.37 2.99
CA ALA A 14 12.86 -3.46 2.34
C ALA A 14 12.12 -4.81 2.29
N ALA A 15 10.93 -4.94 2.87
CA ALA A 15 10.20 -6.20 2.97
C ALA A 15 8.91 -6.23 2.12
N ALA A 16 8.93 -5.69 0.90
CA ALA A 16 7.89 -6.02 -0.06
C ALA A 16 8.22 -7.42 -0.63
N PRO A 17 7.34 -8.44 -0.49
CA PRO A 17 7.54 -9.69 -1.18
C PRO A 17 7.53 -9.40 -2.67
N THR A 18 8.67 -9.54 -3.31
CA THR A 18 8.75 -9.57 -4.78
C THR A 18 8.13 -10.89 -5.21
N VAL A 19 6.83 -10.89 -5.48
CA VAL A 19 6.17 -12.00 -6.14
C VAL A 19 6.72 -12.04 -7.55
N THR A 20 7.66 -12.92 -7.80
CA THR A 20 8.18 -13.20 -9.14
C THR A 20 7.26 -14.23 -9.77
N ASP A 21 6.27 -13.72 -10.48
CA ASP A 21 5.28 -14.52 -11.19
C ASP A 21 5.78 -14.79 -12.60
N ALA A 22 6.40 -15.93 -12.80
CA ALA A 22 6.78 -16.35 -14.13
C ALA A 22 6.00 -17.59 -14.55
N GLN A 23 5.34 -17.51 -15.70
CA GLN A 23 4.73 -18.63 -16.39
C GLN A 23 5.73 -19.18 -17.40
N VAL A 24 5.85 -20.49 -17.45
CA VAL A 24 6.83 -21.13 -18.34
C VAL A 24 6.23 -22.37 -19.01
N PHE A 25 6.52 -22.54 -20.30
CA PHE A 25 6.29 -23.79 -20.99
C PHE A 25 7.51 -24.67 -20.94
N LEU A 26 7.29 -25.95 -20.62
CA LEU A 26 8.31 -26.99 -20.60
C LEU A 26 7.91 -28.08 -21.60
N ALA A 27 8.90 -28.64 -22.29
CA ALA A 27 8.73 -29.83 -23.12
C ALA A 27 8.91 -31.11 -22.28
N SER A 28 8.39 -32.23 -22.73
CA SER A 28 8.68 -33.53 -22.12
C SER A 28 10.11 -33.99 -22.37
N GLU A 29 10.70 -33.59 -23.51
CA GLU A 29 12.08 -33.93 -23.87
C GLU A 29 13.02 -32.71 -23.67
N PRO A 30 14.29 -32.96 -23.36
CA PRO A 30 15.29 -31.89 -23.24
C PRO A 30 15.61 -31.24 -24.62
N ASN A 31 16.01 -29.98 -24.59
CA ASN A 31 16.40 -29.19 -25.76
C ASN A 31 15.35 -29.19 -26.89
N PRO A 32 14.12 -28.71 -26.62
CA PRO A 32 13.02 -28.74 -27.58
C PRO A 32 13.40 -28.08 -28.91
N ARG A 33 12.99 -28.71 -30.01
CA ARG A 33 13.29 -28.24 -31.37
C ARG A 33 12.26 -27.23 -31.91
N PHE A 34 11.30 -26.85 -31.09
CA PHE A 34 10.22 -25.92 -31.39
C PHE A 34 10.24 -24.75 -30.41
N LEU A 35 9.47 -23.74 -30.75
CA LEU A 35 9.28 -22.52 -29.95
C LEU A 35 7.78 -22.30 -29.75
N ILE A 36 7.41 -21.51 -28.73
CA ILE A 36 6.04 -21.03 -28.52
C ILE A 36 5.86 -19.73 -29.31
N GLY A 37 4.86 -19.68 -30.14
CA GLY A 37 4.48 -18.42 -30.79
C GLY A 37 3.55 -18.58 -31.98
N PRO A 38 2.66 -17.58 -32.15
CA PRO A 38 2.39 -16.47 -31.22
C PRO A 38 1.74 -16.93 -29.91
N LEU A 39 1.94 -16.13 -28.85
CA LEU A 39 1.36 -16.37 -27.54
C LEU A 39 0.48 -15.19 -27.12
N PHE A 40 -0.75 -15.49 -26.68
CA PHE A 40 -1.67 -14.50 -26.15
C PHE A 40 -2.16 -14.94 -24.77
N VAL A 41 -1.91 -14.12 -23.76
CA VAL A 41 -2.36 -14.31 -22.40
C VAL A 41 -3.35 -13.20 -22.06
N ALA A 42 -4.62 -13.54 -21.87
CA ALA A 42 -5.68 -12.57 -21.61
C ALA A 42 -6.34 -12.85 -20.26
N ALA A 43 -6.02 -12.01 -19.25
CA ALA A 43 -6.63 -12.04 -17.94
C ALA A 43 -7.89 -11.16 -17.92
N SER A 44 -9.00 -11.67 -17.40
CA SER A 44 -10.26 -10.93 -17.24
C SER A 44 -10.54 -10.71 -15.77
N VAL A 45 -10.54 -9.45 -15.35
CA VAL A 45 -10.77 -9.00 -13.99
C VAL A 45 -12.17 -8.42 -13.86
N SER A 46 -12.94 -8.90 -12.91
CA SER A 46 -14.28 -8.40 -12.58
C SER A 46 -14.30 -7.63 -11.27
N PRO A 47 -15.23 -6.70 -11.04
CA PRO A 47 -15.37 -5.96 -9.79
C PRO A 47 -15.57 -6.84 -8.56
N GLY A 48 -16.19 -8.01 -8.72
CA GLY A 48 -16.43 -8.97 -7.64
C GLY A 48 -15.19 -9.66 -7.10
N LEU A 49 -14.00 -9.43 -7.72
CA LEU A 49 -12.70 -9.98 -7.31
C LEU A 49 -12.73 -11.51 -7.07
N GLY A 50 -13.57 -12.20 -7.81
CA GLY A 50 -13.61 -13.67 -7.88
C GLY A 50 -12.37 -14.24 -8.59
N PRO A 51 -12.38 -15.54 -8.90
CA PRO A 51 -11.32 -16.14 -9.71
C PRO A 51 -11.12 -15.37 -11.02
N VAL A 52 -9.88 -15.06 -11.34
CA VAL A 52 -9.53 -14.39 -12.59
C VAL A 52 -9.53 -15.41 -13.71
N MET A 53 -10.36 -15.18 -14.71
CA MET A 53 -10.33 -16.02 -15.90
C MET A 53 -9.16 -15.61 -16.79
N VAL A 54 -8.20 -16.50 -16.95
CA VAL A 54 -7.05 -16.31 -17.85
C VAL A 54 -7.17 -17.22 -19.04
N ASN A 55 -7.24 -16.63 -20.23
CA ASN A 55 -7.22 -17.37 -21.50
C ASN A 55 -5.80 -17.33 -22.07
N VAL A 56 -5.18 -18.48 -22.18
CA VAL A 56 -3.87 -18.66 -22.80
C VAL A 56 -4.08 -19.27 -24.17
N SER A 57 -3.63 -18.60 -25.22
CA SER A 57 -3.74 -19.10 -26.60
C SER A 57 -2.36 -19.06 -27.25
N TRP A 58 -1.94 -20.17 -27.83
CA TRP A 58 -0.60 -20.29 -28.41
C TRP A 58 -0.58 -21.24 -29.60
N SER A 59 0.48 -21.18 -30.38
CA SER A 59 0.84 -22.22 -31.34
C SER A 59 2.31 -22.61 -31.17
N LEU A 60 2.72 -23.64 -31.84
CA LEU A 60 4.12 -24.05 -31.90
C LEU A 60 4.71 -23.74 -33.27
N THR A 61 5.93 -23.24 -33.27
CA THR A 61 6.67 -22.96 -34.49
C THR A 61 8.04 -23.63 -34.46
N SER A 62 8.56 -23.98 -35.61
CA SER A 62 9.91 -24.56 -35.70
C SER A 62 10.98 -23.52 -35.44
N ARG A 63 12.11 -23.95 -34.87
CA ARG A 63 13.27 -23.07 -34.75
C ARG A 63 13.78 -22.64 -36.12
N PRO A 64 14.19 -21.39 -36.31
CA PRO A 64 14.77 -20.91 -37.58
C PRO A 64 15.90 -21.80 -38.07
N GLY A 65 15.92 -22.10 -39.37
CA GLY A 65 16.97 -22.93 -39.99
C GLY A 65 16.82 -24.44 -39.82
N ARG A 66 15.71 -24.92 -39.27
CA ARG A 66 15.40 -26.36 -39.18
C ARG A 66 14.13 -26.69 -39.95
N GLN A 67 14.08 -27.87 -40.54
CA GLN A 67 12.84 -28.35 -41.16
C GLN A 67 11.74 -28.50 -40.10
N PRO A 68 10.49 -28.15 -40.40
CA PRO A 68 9.37 -28.35 -39.53
C PRO A 68 9.23 -29.84 -39.23
N ALA A 69 9.52 -30.23 -38.02
CA ALA A 69 9.24 -31.57 -37.53
C ALA A 69 7.89 -31.56 -36.79
N PRO A 70 7.04 -32.58 -36.98
CA PRO A 70 5.83 -32.70 -36.17
C PRO A 70 6.24 -32.81 -34.70
N VAL A 71 5.57 -32.01 -33.86
CA VAL A 71 5.73 -32.12 -32.42
C VAL A 71 4.72 -33.18 -31.95
N ASP A 72 5.23 -34.25 -31.39
CA ASP A 72 4.44 -35.36 -30.84
C ASP A 72 4.97 -35.70 -29.46
N GLN A 73 4.83 -34.74 -28.55
CA GLN A 73 5.26 -34.87 -27.17
C GLN A 73 4.42 -33.98 -26.27
N ASP A 74 4.30 -34.37 -24.99
CA ASP A 74 3.58 -33.59 -24.02
C ASP A 74 4.26 -32.23 -23.75
N LEU A 75 3.43 -31.21 -23.58
CA LEU A 75 3.84 -29.89 -23.09
C LEU A 75 3.38 -29.73 -21.65
N TYR A 76 4.14 -29.01 -20.88
CA TYR A 76 3.78 -28.65 -19.53
C TYR A 76 3.79 -27.14 -19.39
N LEU A 77 2.74 -26.61 -18.77
CA LEU A 77 2.65 -25.20 -18.43
C LEU A 77 2.71 -25.06 -16.91
N LEU A 78 3.68 -24.31 -16.44
CA LEU A 78 3.82 -23.97 -15.04
C LEU A 78 3.23 -22.59 -14.81
N TRP A 79 2.28 -22.48 -13.87
CA TRP A 79 1.55 -21.25 -13.59
C TRP A 79 1.56 -20.92 -12.09
N PRO A 80 1.94 -19.67 -11.68
CA PRO A 80 2.05 -19.28 -10.27
C PRO A 80 0.69 -18.84 -9.71
N ALA A 81 -0.31 -19.68 -9.76
CA ALA A 81 -1.62 -19.49 -9.15
C ALA A 81 -2.34 -20.84 -9.03
N GLU A 82 -3.38 -20.88 -8.21
CA GLU A 82 -4.23 -22.06 -8.02
C GLU A 82 -5.41 -22.04 -8.99
N ILE A 83 -5.72 -23.16 -9.61
CA ILE A 83 -6.96 -23.32 -10.39
C ILE A 83 -8.13 -23.47 -9.43
N ALA A 84 -9.12 -22.59 -9.56
CA ALA A 84 -10.28 -22.52 -8.69
C ALA A 84 -11.20 -23.75 -8.82
N GLU A 85 -11.37 -24.23 -10.07
CA GLU A 85 -12.24 -25.33 -10.42
C GLU A 85 -11.82 -25.97 -11.75
N PRO A 86 -12.00 -27.28 -11.93
CA PRO A 86 -11.77 -27.93 -13.21
C PRO A 86 -12.80 -27.48 -14.25
N THR A 87 -12.41 -27.38 -15.52
CA THR A 87 -13.31 -27.01 -16.61
C THR A 87 -13.93 -28.25 -17.30
N LEU A 88 -13.44 -29.43 -16.95
CA LEU A 88 -13.97 -30.72 -17.40
C LEU A 88 -14.11 -31.67 -16.20
N PRO A 89 -15.13 -32.52 -16.21
CA PRO A 89 -15.25 -33.59 -15.21
C PRO A 89 -14.14 -34.64 -15.41
N GLY A 90 -13.69 -35.25 -14.31
CA GLY A 90 -12.71 -36.32 -14.29
C GLY A 90 -11.46 -36.02 -13.47
N ALA A 91 -10.79 -37.07 -13.04
CA ALA A 91 -9.55 -36.96 -12.28
C ALA A 91 -8.39 -36.51 -13.18
N ALA A 92 -7.40 -35.87 -12.56
CA ALA A 92 -6.14 -35.55 -13.21
C ALA A 92 -5.38 -36.85 -13.59
N ASP A 93 -4.41 -36.72 -14.48
CA ASP A 93 -3.48 -37.80 -14.81
C ASP A 93 -2.72 -38.23 -13.53
N PRO A 94 -2.83 -39.52 -13.10
CA PRO A 94 -2.21 -39.99 -11.88
C PRO A 94 -0.68 -39.93 -11.91
N GLU A 95 -0.08 -39.90 -13.08
CA GLU A 95 1.36 -39.74 -13.25
C GLU A 95 1.82 -38.34 -12.81
N VAL A 96 1.08 -37.32 -13.22
CA VAL A 96 1.35 -35.92 -12.84
C VAL A 96 1.20 -35.72 -11.32
N VAL A 97 0.16 -36.34 -10.74
CA VAL A 97 -0.06 -36.26 -9.29
C VAL A 97 1.11 -36.90 -8.54
N ARG A 98 1.47 -38.11 -8.91
CA ARG A 98 2.60 -38.87 -8.28
C ARG A 98 3.94 -38.15 -8.45
N GLU A 99 4.15 -37.48 -9.56
CA GLU A 99 5.36 -36.71 -9.79
C GLU A 99 5.49 -35.55 -8.79
N ILE A 100 4.40 -34.83 -8.54
CA ILE A 100 4.37 -33.68 -7.62
C ILE A 100 4.51 -34.15 -6.17
N GLU A 101 3.76 -35.19 -5.77
CA GLU A 101 3.82 -35.75 -4.42
C GLU A 101 5.18 -36.37 -4.13
N GLY A 102 5.77 -37.10 -5.10
CA GLY A 102 7.10 -37.70 -4.98
C GLY A 102 8.24 -36.70 -4.74
N ARG A 103 8.01 -35.40 -5.00
CA ARG A 103 8.93 -34.28 -4.72
C ARG A 103 8.67 -33.63 -3.37
N GLY A 104 7.72 -34.13 -2.59
CA GLY A 104 7.40 -33.61 -1.27
C GLY A 104 6.49 -32.34 -1.28
N PHE A 105 5.81 -32.07 -2.38
CA PHE A 105 4.80 -31.05 -2.44
C PHE A 105 3.43 -31.56 -1.96
N VAL A 106 2.62 -30.66 -1.44
CA VAL A 106 1.24 -30.95 -1.03
C VAL A 106 0.30 -30.52 -2.16
N VAL A 107 -0.51 -31.46 -2.65
CA VAL A 107 -1.52 -31.19 -3.68
C VAL A 107 -2.68 -30.45 -3.04
N ALA A 108 -2.98 -29.24 -3.53
CA ALA A 108 -4.10 -28.40 -3.12
C ALA A 108 -5.36 -28.68 -3.95
N GLY A 109 -5.18 -29.04 -5.23
CA GLY A 109 -6.27 -29.36 -6.14
C GLY A 109 -5.76 -30.01 -7.41
N SER A 110 -6.62 -30.82 -8.07
CA SER A 110 -6.28 -31.48 -9.32
C SER A 110 -7.52 -31.72 -10.15
N GLY A 111 -7.36 -31.86 -11.47
CA GLY A 111 -8.48 -32.10 -12.37
C GLY A 111 -8.11 -32.01 -13.84
N ARG A 112 -9.14 -31.84 -14.67
CA ARG A 112 -8.98 -31.70 -16.11
C ARG A 112 -9.43 -30.33 -16.63
N LEU A 113 -8.78 -29.87 -17.69
CA LEU A 113 -9.05 -28.62 -18.34
C LEU A 113 -9.37 -28.86 -19.83
N MET A 114 -10.37 -28.16 -20.30
CA MET A 114 -10.79 -28.21 -21.70
C MET A 114 -9.82 -27.43 -22.57
N LEU A 115 -9.27 -28.06 -23.59
CA LEU A 115 -8.54 -27.42 -24.67
C LEU A 115 -9.51 -27.02 -25.79
N ARG A 116 -9.22 -25.92 -26.45
CA ARG A 116 -10.02 -25.36 -27.55
C ARG A 116 -9.13 -24.95 -28.71
N THR A 117 -9.66 -25.00 -29.92
CA THR A 117 -9.03 -24.34 -31.07
C THR A 117 -9.53 -22.92 -31.17
N ARG A 118 -8.65 -21.99 -31.50
CA ARG A 118 -9.00 -20.59 -31.69
C ARG A 118 -8.39 -20.06 -33.00
N ASP A 119 -9.21 -19.41 -33.81
CA ASP A 119 -8.74 -18.73 -35.00
C ASP A 119 -7.78 -17.57 -34.60
N ARG A 120 -6.66 -17.43 -35.29
CA ARG A 120 -5.70 -16.33 -35.11
C ARG A 120 -6.34 -14.95 -35.31
N MET A 121 -7.31 -14.86 -36.21
CA MET A 121 -8.03 -13.61 -36.50
C MET A 121 -9.01 -13.20 -35.40
N GLN A 122 -9.37 -14.11 -34.50
CA GLN A 122 -10.30 -13.87 -33.39
C GLN A 122 -9.59 -13.57 -32.07
N VAL A 123 -8.29 -13.42 -32.08
CA VAL A 123 -7.52 -13.05 -30.90
C VAL A 123 -7.93 -11.64 -30.46
N GLY A 124 -8.41 -11.50 -29.24
CA GLY A 124 -8.96 -10.25 -28.71
C GLY A 124 -10.49 -10.24 -28.59
N THR A 125 -11.21 -11.18 -29.23
CA THR A 125 -12.64 -11.39 -29.00
C THR A 125 -12.85 -12.24 -27.73
N ALA A 126 -14.04 -12.14 -27.12
CA ALA A 126 -14.40 -12.99 -25.98
C ALA A 126 -14.82 -14.41 -26.38
N ALA A 127 -14.86 -14.71 -27.70
CA ALA A 127 -15.25 -16.00 -28.19
C ALA A 127 -14.27 -17.08 -27.78
N LEU A 128 -14.73 -18.02 -27.01
CA LEU A 128 -14.02 -19.27 -26.73
C LEU A 128 -14.13 -20.10 -28.00
N GLY A 129 -13.03 -20.56 -28.58
CA GLY A 129 -13.02 -21.40 -29.76
C GLY A 129 -13.70 -22.77 -29.54
N GLU A 130 -13.67 -23.62 -30.54
CA GLU A 130 -14.30 -24.94 -30.51
C GLU A 130 -13.52 -25.89 -29.57
N PRO A 131 -14.22 -26.74 -28.79
CA PRO A 131 -13.57 -27.73 -27.94
C PRO A 131 -12.84 -28.78 -28.79
N ILE A 132 -11.75 -29.27 -28.28
CA ILE A 132 -10.96 -30.33 -28.87
C ILE A 132 -11.16 -31.61 -28.04
N ASP A 133 -11.12 -32.78 -28.70
CA ASP A 133 -11.28 -34.09 -28.04
C ASP A 133 -10.17 -34.42 -27.03
N VAL A 134 -9.12 -33.59 -26.96
CA VAL A 134 -8.00 -33.75 -26.04
C VAL A 134 -8.16 -32.79 -24.85
N SER A 135 -7.90 -33.27 -23.64
CA SER A 135 -7.95 -32.46 -22.42
C SER A 135 -6.58 -32.35 -21.76
N ALA A 136 -6.32 -31.24 -21.14
CA ALA A 136 -5.17 -31.06 -20.27
C ALA A 136 -5.47 -31.56 -18.84
N SER A 137 -4.44 -32.06 -18.14
CA SER A 137 -4.50 -32.40 -16.72
C SER A 137 -3.75 -31.39 -15.90
N TYR A 138 -4.27 -31.00 -14.74
CA TYR A 138 -3.57 -30.06 -13.86
C TYR A 138 -3.47 -30.58 -12.43
N VAL A 139 -2.43 -30.12 -11.75
CA VAL A 139 -2.21 -30.28 -10.32
C VAL A 139 -1.78 -28.94 -9.74
N SER A 140 -2.59 -28.38 -8.85
CA SER A 140 -2.22 -27.23 -8.04
C SER A 140 -1.59 -27.69 -6.75
N PHE A 141 -0.43 -27.16 -6.38
CA PHE A 141 0.35 -27.63 -5.25
C PHE A 141 1.06 -26.48 -4.53
N SER A 142 1.43 -26.73 -3.29
CA SER A 142 2.21 -25.84 -2.46
C SER A 142 3.27 -26.59 -1.69
N ARG A 143 4.24 -25.88 -1.14
CA ARG A 143 5.22 -26.46 -0.22
C ARG A 143 4.64 -26.48 1.19
N THR A 144 4.84 -27.57 1.93
CA THR A 144 4.45 -27.67 3.33
C THR A 144 5.06 -26.54 4.16
N GLY A 145 4.23 -25.79 4.89
CA GLY A 145 4.68 -24.67 5.73
C GLY A 145 5.05 -23.38 5.00
N SER A 146 4.87 -23.32 3.68
CA SER A 146 5.11 -22.09 2.91
C SER A 146 3.89 -21.18 2.94
N GLN A 147 4.11 -19.88 3.19
CA GLN A 147 3.11 -18.82 2.98
C GLN A 147 3.05 -18.37 1.50
N SER A 148 3.91 -18.94 0.65
CA SER A 148 3.86 -18.69 -0.80
C SER A 148 2.59 -19.29 -1.37
N GLY A 149 1.95 -18.59 -2.30
CA GLY A 149 0.74 -19.05 -2.98
C GLY A 149 0.93 -20.42 -3.65
N ALA A 150 -0.18 -21.08 -3.97
CA ALA A 150 -0.16 -22.30 -4.72
C ALA A 150 0.32 -22.08 -6.16
N VAL A 151 0.93 -23.09 -6.74
CA VAL A 151 1.39 -23.12 -8.12
C VAL A 151 0.67 -24.26 -8.83
N THR A 152 0.36 -24.07 -10.08
CA THR A 152 -0.28 -25.10 -10.90
C THR A 152 0.66 -25.60 -11.98
N TYR A 153 0.74 -26.92 -12.10
CA TYR A 153 1.44 -27.65 -13.14
C TYR A 153 0.42 -28.32 -14.05
N ILE A 154 0.44 -27.99 -15.34
CA ILE A 154 -0.54 -28.39 -16.31
C ILE A 154 0.14 -29.24 -17.39
N LYS A 155 -0.23 -30.50 -17.53
CA LYS A 155 0.18 -31.39 -18.61
C LYS A 155 -0.78 -31.24 -19.78
N ILE A 156 -0.27 -30.88 -20.94
CA ILE A 156 -0.99 -30.69 -22.18
C ILE A 156 -0.53 -31.76 -23.17
N PRO A 157 -1.31 -32.82 -23.41
CA PRO A 157 -0.98 -33.83 -24.41
C PRO A 157 -0.96 -33.19 -25.80
N TRP A 158 0.22 -33.10 -26.40
CA TRP A 158 0.35 -32.46 -27.71
C TRP A 158 0.41 -33.52 -28.80
N THR A 159 -0.61 -33.57 -29.61
CA THR A 159 -0.73 -34.50 -30.73
C THR A 159 -0.75 -33.77 -32.09
N ARG A 160 -0.48 -34.47 -33.16
CA ARG A 160 -0.56 -33.92 -34.54
C ARG A 160 -1.89 -33.26 -34.87
N LYS A 161 -2.98 -33.64 -34.22
CA LYS A 161 -4.31 -33.05 -34.40
C LYS A 161 -4.39 -31.59 -33.91
N LEU A 162 -3.45 -31.16 -33.07
CA LEU A 162 -3.38 -29.78 -32.56
C LEU A 162 -2.56 -28.84 -33.46
N VAL A 163 -1.93 -29.34 -34.50
CA VAL A 163 -1.03 -28.58 -35.38
C VAL A 163 -1.77 -28.11 -36.60
N ASP A 164 -2.66 -27.16 -36.48
CA ASP A 164 -3.17 -26.38 -37.61
C ASP A 164 -2.39 -25.04 -37.62
N PRO A 165 -1.68 -24.70 -38.69
CA PRO A 165 -0.91 -23.45 -38.78
C PRO A 165 -1.78 -22.19 -38.72
N LEU A 166 -3.08 -22.29 -38.97
CA LEU A 166 -4.06 -21.19 -38.93
C LEU A 166 -4.75 -21.03 -37.57
N SER A 167 -4.70 -22.05 -36.72
CA SER A 167 -5.35 -22.04 -35.42
C SER A 167 -4.36 -22.00 -34.25
N LEU A 168 -4.85 -21.48 -33.17
CA LEU A 168 -4.16 -21.50 -31.86
C LEU A 168 -4.83 -22.53 -30.98
N VAL A 169 -4.05 -23.20 -30.14
CA VAL A 169 -4.57 -23.93 -28.99
C VAL A 169 -4.88 -22.93 -27.89
N ALA A 170 -6.07 -23.04 -27.31
CA ALA A 170 -6.51 -22.15 -26.25
C ALA A 170 -6.88 -22.94 -24.99
N LEU A 171 -6.50 -22.40 -23.84
CA LEU A 171 -6.74 -22.94 -22.51
C LEU A 171 -7.32 -21.85 -21.62
N ALA A 172 -8.47 -22.14 -21.00
CA ALA A 172 -9.08 -21.24 -20.03
C ALA A 172 -8.75 -21.69 -18.61
N LEU A 173 -8.15 -20.78 -17.84
CA LEU A 173 -7.69 -21.00 -16.48
C LEU A 173 -8.46 -20.10 -15.50
N PRO A 174 -9.39 -20.62 -14.71
CA PRO A 174 -10.00 -19.90 -13.60
C PRO A 174 -9.04 -19.87 -12.41
N LEU A 175 -8.29 -18.80 -12.24
CA LEU A 175 -7.19 -18.71 -11.28
C LEU A 175 -7.56 -17.96 -10.01
N ARG A 176 -7.18 -18.51 -8.86
CA ARG A 176 -7.19 -17.84 -7.55
C ARG A 176 -5.80 -17.30 -7.22
N GLY A 177 -5.75 -16.21 -6.47
CA GLY A 177 -4.47 -15.66 -6.00
C GLY A 177 -3.70 -14.83 -7.02
N LEU A 178 -4.21 -14.65 -8.23
CA LEU A 178 -3.58 -13.80 -9.25
C LEU A 178 -3.66 -12.30 -8.90
N ILE A 179 -4.68 -11.93 -8.14
CA ILE A 179 -4.85 -10.58 -7.61
C ILE A 179 -4.45 -10.57 -6.14
N VAL A 180 -3.45 -9.78 -5.80
CA VAL A 180 -2.91 -9.67 -4.45
C VAL A 180 -3.18 -8.27 -3.89
N PRO A 181 -3.59 -8.14 -2.62
CA PRO A 181 -3.69 -6.83 -2.00
C PRO A 181 -2.32 -6.17 -1.89
N LYS A 182 -2.23 -4.90 -2.24
CA LYS A 182 -1.03 -4.11 -2.01
C LYS A 182 -0.86 -3.87 -0.52
N THR A 183 0.30 -4.19 0.02
CA THR A 183 0.66 -3.80 1.38
C THR A 183 0.85 -2.29 1.42
N ALA A 184 0.02 -1.60 2.18
CA ALA A 184 0.05 -0.15 2.30
C ALA A 184 -0.08 0.24 3.78
N PRO A 185 0.43 1.42 4.20
CA PRO A 185 0.15 1.98 5.52
C PRO A 185 -1.36 2.15 5.71
N TRP A 186 -1.85 1.96 6.94
CA TRP A 186 -3.28 2.09 7.26
C TRP A 186 -3.90 3.43 6.84
N ILE A 187 -3.10 4.51 6.85
CA ILE A 187 -3.50 5.85 6.39
C ILE A 187 -3.86 5.82 4.90
N ASP A 188 -3.05 5.19 4.07
CA ASP A 188 -3.29 5.04 2.64
C ASP A 188 -4.56 4.24 2.36
N GLU A 189 -4.79 3.15 3.11
CA GLU A 189 -6.03 2.35 2.98
C GLU A 189 -7.27 3.14 3.42
N LEU A 190 -7.14 4.01 4.43
CA LEU A 190 -8.21 4.88 4.87
C LEU A 190 -8.62 5.88 3.78
N PHE A 191 -7.65 6.53 3.12
CA PHE A 191 -7.89 7.54 2.09
C PHE A 191 -8.33 6.94 0.76
N TRP A 192 -7.59 5.93 0.28
CA TRP A 192 -7.73 5.43 -1.08
C TRP A 192 -8.47 4.09 -1.18
N GLY A 193 -8.72 3.44 -0.05
CA GLY A 193 -9.26 2.09 -0.01
C GLY A 193 -8.20 1.02 -0.29
N ARG A 194 -8.64 -0.23 -0.32
CA ARG A 194 -7.77 -1.38 -0.56
C ARG A 194 -7.32 -1.40 -2.01
N ARG A 195 -6.03 -1.28 -2.23
CA ARG A 195 -5.43 -1.37 -3.55
C ARG A 195 -5.07 -2.81 -3.87
N LEU A 196 -5.13 -3.14 -5.14
CA LEU A 196 -4.93 -4.48 -5.66
C LEU A 196 -3.84 -4.46 -6.72
N ILE A 197 -3.11 -5.55 -6.82
CA ILE A 197 -2.08 -5.77 -7.82
C ILE A 197 -2.44 -7.01 -8.60
N LEU A 198 -2.60 -6.88 -9.90
CA LEU A 198 -2.63 -7.97 -10.85
C LEU A 198 -1.24 -8.10 -11.44
N THR A 199 -0.70 -9.32 -11.44
CA THR A 199 0.54 -9.62 -12.16
C THR A 199 0.27 -10.75 -13.13
N ALA A 200 0.54 -10.52 -14.41
CA ALA A 200 0.45 -11.51 -15.46
C ALA A 200 1.65 -11.36 -16.38
N GLY A 201 2.35 -12.44 -16.66
CA GLY A 201 3.55 -12.37 -17.47
C GLY A 201 3.84 -13.67 -18.17
N PHE A 202 4.87 -13.67 -18.96
CA PHE A 202 5.44 -14.86 -19.56
C PHE A 202 6.94 -14.65 -19.73
N GLY A 203 7.72 -15.66 -19.49
CA GLY A 203 9.13 -15.59 -19.73
C GLY A 203 9.94 -16.46 -18.79
N ASP A 204 11.19 -16.49 -19.07
CA ASP A 204 12.14 -17.22 -18.26
C ASP A 204 12.34 -16.49 -16.93
N LEU A 205 12.34 -17.19 -15.94
CA LEU A 205 12.18 -16.92 -14.53
C LEU A 205 13.15 -15.85 -14.01
N GLY A 206 12.61 -14.85 -13.39
CA GLY A 206 13.28 -14.24 -12.24
C GLY A 206 13.55 -15.32 -11.18
N PRO A 207 14.23 -15.01 -10.07
CA PRO A 207 14.53 -16.02 -9.05
C PRO A 207 13.23 -16.75 -8.68
N PRO A 208 13.17 -18.08 -8.88
CA PRO A 208 11.94 -18.84 -8.72
C PRO A 208 11.47 -18.66 -7.28
N SER A 209 10.17 -18.55 -7.08
CA SER A 209 9.65 -18.76 -5.74
C SER A 209 10.26 -20.04 -5.20
N LEU A 210 10.74 -20.03 -3.97
CA LEU A 210 11.46 -21.17 -3.38
C LEU A 210 10.73 -22.51 -3.54
N GLY A 211 9.40 -22.49 -3.74
CA GLY A 211 8.58 -23.67 -4.00
C GLY A 211 8.75 -24.30 -5.39
N LEU A 212 9.12 -23.52 -6.41
CA LEU A 212 9.29 -24.00 -7.79
C LEU A 212 10.72 -24.40 -8.13
N PHE A 213 11.68 -24.02 -7.28
CA PHE A 213 13.11 -24.16 -7.56
C PHE A 213 13.50 -25.57 -8.01
N ALA A 214 12.97 -26.61 -7.37
CA ALA A 214 13.30 -27.98 -7.72
C ALA A 214 12.78 -28.37 -9.12
N LEU A 215 11.50 -28.11 -9.40
CA LEU A 215 10.89 -28.43 -10.70
C LEU A 215 11.54 -27.66 -11.85
N TYR A 216 11.89 -26.41 -11.62
CA TYR A 216 12.50 -25.56 -12.61
C TYR A 216 13.97 -25.94 -12.88
N TYR A 217 14.77 -26.07 -11.83
CA TYR A 217 16.20 -26.33 -11.97
C TYR A 217 16.49 -27.65 -12.65
N GLU A 218 15.72 -28.68 -12.31
CA GLU A 218 15.86 -29.99 -12.92
C GLU A 218 15.41 -30.05 -14.39
N ARG A 219 14.56 -29.11 -14.82
CA ARG A 219 13.98 -29.07 -16.17
C ARG A 219 14.41 -27.86 -17.00
N ARG A 220 15.48 -27.21 -16.61
CA ARG A 220 15.98 -26.01 -17.29
C ARG A 220 16.27 -26.25 -18.76
N ASP A 221 16.74 -27.44 -19.11
CA ASP A 221 16.99 -27.88 -20.48
C ASP A 221 15.72 -28.16 -21.30
N ARG A 222 14.54 -28.16 -20.67
CA ARG A 222 13.24 -28.43 -21.28
C ARG A 222 12.42 -27.15 -21.52
N ILE A 223 12.94 -26.00 -21.18
CA ILE A 223 12.23 -24.73 -21.36
C ILE A 223 11.99 -24.48 -22.84
N VAL A 224 10.73 -24.17 -23.19
CA VAL A 224 10.33 -23.79 -24.53
C VAL A 224 10.32 -22.26 -24.62
N HIS A 225 11.23 -21.71 -25.40
CA HIS A 225 11.36 -20.29 -25.57
C HIS A 225 10.26 -19.70 -26.48
N LEU A 226 10.05 -18.39 -26.38
CA LEU A 226 9.16 -17.66 -27.28
C LEU A 226 9.79 -17.49 -28.66
N ALA A 227 8.99 -17.64 -29.70
CA ALA A 227 9.36 -17.26 -31.05
C ALA A 227 9.38 -15.74 -31.21
N ARG A 228 10.05 -15.24 -32.26
CA ARG A 228 10.07 -13.81 -32.63
C ARG A 228 8.74 -13.31 -33.22
N GLU A 229 7.68 -14.05 -32.99
CA GLU A 229 6.34 -13.68 -33.42
C GLU A 229 5.65 -12.77 -32.42
N TYR A 230 4.61 -12.07 -32.86
CA TYR A 230 3.84 -11.14 -32.04
C TYR A 230 3.13 -11.87 -30.91
N SER A 231 3.55 -11.60 -29.68
CA SER A 231 2.99 -12.18 -28.47
C SER A 231 2.53 -11.06 -27.52
N LEU A 232 1.41 -11.27 -26.83
CA LEU A 232 0.79 -10.25 -25.98
C LEU A 232 0.34 -10.82 -24.63
N VAL A 233 0.53 -10.01 -23.59
CA VAL A 233 -0.19 -10.15 -22.32
C VAL A 233 -1.23 -9.03 -22.24
N ILE A 234 -2.47 -9.40 -21.97
CA ILE A 234 -3.62 -8.49 -21.94
C ILE A 234 -4.32 -8.64 -20.59
N ALA A 235 -4.58 -7.53 -19.91
CA ALA A 235 -5.46 -7.48 -18.75
C ALA A 235 -6.72 -6.71 -19.13
N ASN A 236 -7.87 -7.37 -19.06
CA ASN A 236 -9.19 -6.79 -19.32
C ASN A 236 -9.87 -6.52 -17.98
N PHE A 237 -10.18 -5.28 -17.70
CA PHE A 237 -10.87 -4.85 -16.49
C PHE A 237 -12.32 -4.50 -16.86
N GLY A 238 -13.28 -5.20 -16.24
CA GLY A 238 -14.69 -4.85 -16.35
C GLY A 238 -15.02 -3.63 -15.51
N ASP A 239 -16.16 -2.98 -15.83
CA ASP A 239 -16.70 -1.84 -15.09
C ASP A 239 -15.72 -0.67 -14.95
N SER A 240 -15.31 -0.12 -16.07
CA SER A 240 -14.34 0.99 -16.14
C SER A 240 -14.81 2.27 -15.41
N ASP A 241 -16.12 2.44 -15.21
CA ASP A 241 -16.68 3.61 -14.52
C ASP A 241 -16.34 3.60 -13.01
N HIS A 242 -16.14 2.43 -12.45
CA HIS A 242 -15.77 2.23 -11.04
C HIS A 242 -14.31 1.83 -10.85
N LEU A 243 -13.55 1.73 -11.93
CA LEU A 243 -12.15 1.32 -11.94
C LEU A 243 -11.22 2.53 -11.92
N LYS A 244 -10.20 2.47 -11.07
CA LYS A 244 -9.04 3.35 -11.19
C LYS A 244 -7.77 2.51 -11.27
N ILE A 245 -7.04 2.68 -12.36
CA ILE A 245 -5.69 2.13 -12.53
C ILE A 245 -4.71 3.21 -12.08
N GLU A 246 -3.87 2.88 -11.10
CA GLU A 246 -2.90 3.81 -10.50
C GLU A 246 -1.53 3.71 -11.14
N GLU A 247 -1.09 2.47 -11.39
CA GLU A 247 0.26 2.20 -11.88
C GLU A 247 0.23 1.02 -12.84
N ILE A 248 1.00 1.14 -13.90
CA ILE A 248 1.20 0.09 -14.91
C ILE A 248 2.71 -0.06 -15.10
N SER A 249 3.20 -1.28 -14.98
CA SER A 249 4.59 -1.63 -15.22
C SER A 249 4.66 -2.85 -16.14
N PRO A 250 5.56 -2.86 -17.11
CA PRO A 250 6.52 -1.82 -17.49
C PRO A 250 5.85 -0.63 -18.22
N ALA A 251 6.60 0.47 -18.34
CA ALA A 251 6.12 1.69 -19.00
C ALA A 251 5.79 1.50 -20.51
N SER A 252 6.26 0.40 -21.10
CA SER A 252 5.93 0.01 -22.49
C SER A 252 4.51 -0.57 -22.64
N ALA A 253 3.84 -0.89 -21.53
CA ALA A 253 2.48 -1.38 -21.59
C ALA A 253 1.50 -0.26 -22.00
N VAL A 254 0.54 -0.61 -22.83
CA VAL A 254 -0.42 0.33 -23.42
C VAL A 254 -1.77 0.16 -22.76
N ARG A 255 -2.34 1.25 -22.27
CA ARG A 255 -3.69 1.32 -21.72
C ARG A 255 -4.66 1.87 -22.75
N ARG A 256 -5.81 1.21 -22.93
CA ARG A 256 -6.87 1.63 -23.88
C ARG A 256 -8.24 1.26 -23.34
N GLN A 257 -9.26 2.02 -23.74
CA GLN A 257 -10.64 1.56 -23.56
C GLN A 257 -10.94 0.44 -24.57
N SER A 258 -11.66 -0.57 -24.12
CA SER A 258 -12.05 -1.69 -24.99
C SER A 258 -12.99 -1.22 -26.08
N ARG A 259 -12.64 -1.48 -27.33
CA ARG A 259 -13.54 -1.27 -28.48
C ARG A 259 -14.58 -2.39 -28.63
N VAL A 260 -14.34 -3.52 -28.01
CA VAL A 260 -15.18 -4.73 -28.15
C VAL A 260 -16.28 -4.77 -27.09
N ARG A 261 -16.00 -4.27 -25.89
CA ARG A 261 -16.97 -4.19 -24.79
C ARG A 261 -16.96 -2.79 -24.22
N ALA A 262 -18.04 -2.06 -24.44
CA ALA A 262 -18.23 -0.77 -23.78
C ALA A 262 -18.15 -0.93 -22.25
N GLY A 263 -17.51 0.02 -21.57
CA GLY A 263 -17.33 -0.03 -20.12
C GLY A 263 -16.20 -0.96 -19.62
N ASN A 264 -15.37 -1.50 -20.52
CA ASN A 264 -14.18 -2.26 -20.14
C ASN A 264 -12.91 -1.47 -20.48
N GLU A 265 -11.90 -1.64 -19.64
CA GLU A 265 -10.58 -1.09 -19.86
C GLU A 265 -9.56 -2.21 -20.12
N VAL A 266 -8.64 -1.98 -21.02
CA VAL A 266 -7.65 -2.95 -21.48
C VAL A 266 -6.25 -2.39 -21.26
N VAL A 267 -5.41 -3.19 -20.63
CA VAL A 267 -3.96 -2.94 -20.52
C VAL A 267 -3.25 -4.06 -21.23
N ALA A 268 -2.41 -3.74 -22.20
CA ALA A 268 -1.70 -4.71 -23.02
C ALA A 268 -0.17 -4.47 -22.99
N LEU A 269 0.57 -5.56 -22.90
CA LEU A 269 2.02 -5.60 -22.99
C LEU A 269 2.43 -6.51 -24.15
N ALA A 270 3.18 -5.98 -25.10
CA ALA A 270 3.85 -6.79 -26.12
C ALA A 270 5.03 -7.54 -25.48
N LEU A 271 5.07 -8.86 -25.66
CA LEU A 271 6.19 -9.68 -25.24
C LEU A 271 7.24 -9.65 -26.35
N LEU A 272 8.46 -9.29 -26.02
CA LEU A 272 9.58 -9.31 -26.93
C LEU A 272 10.42 -10.56 -26.63
N PRO A 273 10.71 -11.41 -27.60
CA PRO A 273 11.67 -12.48 -27.42
C PRO A 273 13.04 -11.86 -27.20
N ALA A 274 13.50 -11.87 -25.96
CA ALA A 274 14.84 -11.42 -25.63
C ALA A 274 15.84 -12.55 -25.87
N GLU A 275 17.02 -12.23 -26.39
CA GLU A 275 18.13 -13.17 -26.49
C GLU A 275 18.67 -13.53 -25.10
N ASP A 276 18.50 -12.61 -24.13
CA ASP A 276 18.76 -12.80 -22.70
C ASP A 276 17.46 -12.69 -21.93
N VAL A 277 17.12 -13.76 -21.36
CA VAL A 277 15.94 -14.17 -20.67
C VAL A 277 15.60 -13.26 -19.47
N THR A 278 14.82 -12.24 -19.72
CA THR A 278 14.16 -11.49 -18.65
C THR A 278 12.68 -11.77 -18.68
N ALA A 279 12.13 -12.20 -17.53
CA ALA A 279 10.70 -12.37 -17.39
C ALA A 279 9.99 -11.05 -17.73
N GLN A 280 9.09 -11.09 -18.71
CA GLN A 280 8.28 -9.96 -19.07
C GLN A 280 6.92 -10.11 -18.40
N SER A 281 6.68 -9.30 -17.38
CA SER A 281 5.44 -9.32 -16.64
C SER A 281 4.73 -7.98 -16.69
N LEU A 282 3.43 -8.04 -16.98
CA LEU A 282 2.51 -6.92 -16.85
C LEU A 282 2.05 -6.85 -15.40
N ARG A 283 2.40 -5.78 -14.71
CA ARG A 283 1.92 -5.49 -13.37
C ARG A 283 1.00 -4.30 -13.43
N VAL A 284 -0.23 -4.47 -12.95
CA VAL A 284 -1.24 -3.41 -12.90
C VAL A 284 -1.71 -3.23 -11.48
N GLN A 285 -1.53 -2.03 -10.95
CA GLN A 285 -2.08 -1.64 -9.67
C GLN A 285 -3.39 -0.90 -9.89
N PHE A 286 -4.45 -1.38 -9.27
CA PHE A 286 -5.79 -0.87 -9.48
C PHE A 286 -6.65 -0.97 -8.21
N HIS A 287 -7.81 -0.32 -8.24
CA HIS A 287 -8.87 -0.53 -7.27
C HIS A 287 -10.23 -0.23 -7.88
N TYR A 288 -11.27 -0.84 -7.30
CA TYR A 288 -12.66 -0.57 -7.64
C TYR A 288 -13.32 0.27 -6.55
N PHE A 289 -14.12 1.24 -6.96
CA PHE A 289 -14.91 2.08 -6.06
C PHE A 289 -16.33 1.52 -5.89
N SER A 290 -16.95 1.79 -4.76
CA SER A 290 -18.37 1.49 -4.53
C SER A 290 -19.33 2.47 -5.21
N GLY A 291 -18.84 3.54 -5.83
CA GLY A 291 -19.60 4.56 -6.55
C GLY A 291 -18.71 5.33 -7.51
N ARG A 292 -19.31 6.07 -8.45
CA ARG A 292 -18.59 6.82 -9.51
C ARG A 292 -17.53 7.80 -8.99
N ILE A 293 -17.69 8.26 -7.76
CA ILE A 293 -16.75 9.18 -7.12
C ILE A 293 -16.22 8.55 -5.83
N ASN A 294 -14.91 8.57 -5.66
CA ASN A 294 -14.31 8.16 -4.40
C ASN A 294 -14.49 9.25 -3.35
N TRP A 295 -15.56 9.12 -2.53
CA TRP A 295 -15.85 10.04 -1.44
C TRP A 295 -14.92 9.90 -0.22
N ARG A 296 -14.16 8.81 -0.13
CA ARG A 296 -13.30 8.56 1.04
C ARG A 296 -12.30 9.68 1.31
N PRO A 297 -11.50 10.17 0.35
CA PRO A 297 -10.57 11.27 0.59
C PRO A 297 -11.28 12.53 1.05
N VAL A 298 -12.46 12.82 0.48
CA VAL A 298 -13.25 14.02 0.84
C VAL A 298 -13.74 13.90 2.28
N VAL A 299 -14.36 12.79 2.64
CA VAL A 299 -14.88 12.56 4.01
C VAL A 299 -13.75 12.60 5.04
N VAL A 300 -12.63 11.90 4.77
CA VAL A 300 -11.48 11.91 5.67
C VAL A 300 -10.90 13.30 5.83
N SER A 301 -10.76 14.06 4.73
CA SER A 301 -10.27 15.45 4.77
C SER A 301 -11.20 16.34 5.59
N VAL A 302 -12.51 16.24 5.40
CA VAL A 302 -13.50 16.98 6.18
C VAL A 302 -13.41 16.65 7.67
N ILE A 303 -13.32 15.37 8.02
CA ILE A 303 -13.17 14.93 9.41
C ILE A 303 -11.88 15.51 10.00
N LEU A 304 -10.78 15.47 9.26
CA LEU A 304 -9.47 15.94 9.72
C LEU A 304 -9.50 17.46 9.96
N ILE A 305 -10.13 18.22 9.07
CA ILE A 305 -10.36 19.65 9.23
C ILE A 305 -11.22 19.94 10.48
N LEU A 306 -12.30 19.18 10.68
CA LEU A 306 -13.16 19.35 11.84
C LEU A 306 -12.42 19.06 13.14
N VAL A 307 -11.67 17.94 13.20
CA VAL A 307 -10.86 17.55 14.38
C VAL A 307 -9.80 18.61 14.68
N THR A 308 -9.11 19.11 13.65
CA THR A 308 -8.06 20.12 13.83
C THR A 308 -8.63 21.44 14.34
N ASN A 309 -9.76 21.90 13.76
CA ASN A 309 -10.43 23.10 14.22
C ASN A 309 -10.97 22.95 15.67
N PHE A 310 -11.57 21.79 15.99
CA PHE A 310 -12.06 21.52 17.33
C PHE A 310 -10.93 21.46 18.37
N ALA A 311 -9.81 20.83 18.03
CA ALA A 311 -8.61 20.81 18.86
C ALA A 311 -8.05 22.23 19.06
N GLY A 312 -8.02 23.05 18.01
CA GLY A 312 -7.62 24.46 18.07
C GLY A 312 -8.53 25.27 19.02
N VAL A 313 -9.84 25.10 18.93
CA VAL A 313 -10.81 25.74 19.83
C VAL A 313 -10.61 25.29 21.28
N LEU A 314 -10.35 24.00 21.53
CA LEU A 314 -10.08 23.48 22.87
C LEU A 314 -8.80 24.08 23.49
N ILE A 315 -7.73 24.19 22.70
CA ILE A 315 -6.47 24.77 23.15
C ILE A 315 -6.66 26.26 23.48
N LEU A 316 -7.29 27.01 22.57
CA LEU A 316 -7.61 28.41 22.78
C LEU A 316 -8.53 28.61 23.99
N SER A 317 -9.54 27.76 24.18
CA SER A 317 -10.46 27.85 25.32
C SER A 317 -9.73 27.58 26.67
N LYS A 318 -8.76 26.63 26.70
CA LYS A 318 -7.92 26.42 27.88
C LYS A 318 -7.04 27.62 28.21
N ASP A 319 -6.43 28.24 27.20
CA ASP A 319 -5.61 29.43 27.41
C ASP A 319 -6.43 30.65 27.83
N VAL A 320 -7.58 30.84 27.22
CA VAL A 320 -8.55 31.87 27.64
C VAL A 320 -9.03 31.62 29.06
N SER A 321 -9.39 30.38 29.39
CA SER A 321 -9.79 29.99 30.75
C SER A 321 -8.67 30.21 31.76
N ARG A 322 -7.41 29.91 31.41
CA ARG A 322 -6.25 30.19 32.27
C ARG A 322 -6.05 31.69 32.48
N ARG A 323 -6.17 32.53 31.44
CA ARG A 323 -6.07 33.99 31.54
C ARG A 323 -7.20 34.59 32.39
N ILE A 324 -8.44 34.10 32.23
CA ILE A 324 -9.59 34.53 33.01
C ILE A 324 -9.38 34.14 34.49
N ARG A 325 -8.97 32.91 34.78
CA ARG A 325 -8.68 32.46 36.15
C ARG A 325 -7.56 33.25 36.80
N ARG A 326 -6.49 33.59 36.04
CA ARG A 326 -5.41 34.48 36.55
C ARG A 326 -5.97 35.85 36.90
N ARG A 327 -6.78 36.50 36.06
CA ARG A 327 -7.40 37.82 36.31
C ARG A 327 -8.34 37.80 37.54
N ILE A 328 -9.15 36.73 37.68
CA ILE A 328 -10.02 36.57 38.84
C ILE A 328 -9.23 36.35 40.12
N ARG A 329 -8.16 35.59 40.11
CA ARG A 329 -7.27 35.37 41.24
C ARG A 329 -6.55 36.68 41.62
N ALA A 330 -6.02 37.43 40.65
CA ALA A 330 -5.38 38.71 40.94
C ALA A 330 -6.36 39.69 41.64
N ARG A 331 -7.60 39.81 41.14
CA ARG A 331 -8.63 40.64 41.80
C ARG A 331 -8.93 40.21 43.23
N ARG A 332 -8.98 38.93 43.53
CA ARG A 332 -9.22 38.42 44.91
C ARG A 332 -8.02 38.66 45.85
N ARG A 333 -6.78 38.64 45.36
CA ARG A 333 -5.57 38.78 46.16
C ARG A 333 -5.39 40.25 46.64
N PHE A 334 -5.63 41.20 45.77
CA PHE A 334 -5.52 42.63 46.15
C PHE A 334 -6.71 43.14 46.97
N ALA A 335 -7.83 42.43 47.01
CA ALA A 335 -8.92 42.74 47.92
C ALA A 335 -8.55 42.46 49.39
N ALA A 336 -7.49 41.70 49.67
CA ALA A 336 -6.99 41.38 51.01
C ALA A 336 -5.92 42.40 51.49
N VAL A 337 -5.41 43.26 50.63
CA VAL A 337 -4.52 44.38 51.02
C VAL A 337 -5.41 45.48 51.56
N PRO A 338 -5.32 45.88 52.84
CA PRO A 338 -6.07 47.02 53.35
C PRO A 338 -5.68 48.26 52.58
N GLY A 339 -6.48 48.61 51.55
CA GLY A 339 -6.32 49.83 50.84
C GLY A 339 -6.77 51.03 51.70
N PRO A 340 -6.30 52.24 51.40
CA PRO A 340 -6.76 53.41 52.08
C PRO A 340 -8.27 53.53 51.85
N PRO A 341 -9.05 54.05 52.80
CA PRO A 341 -10.53 54.07 52.79
C PRO A 341 -11.15 54.74 51.56
N ASN A 342 -10.38 55.38 50.71
CA ASN A 342 -10.85 56.14 49.54
C ASN A 342 -10.64 55.42 48.20
N GLY A 343 -10.31 54.10 48.17
CA GLY A 343 -10.17 53.35 46.89
C GLY A 343 -8.95 53.77 46.04
N ALA A 344 -7.99 54.52 46.61
CA ALA A 344 -6.78 54.91 45.94
C ALA A 344 -5.81 53.68 45.74
N ALA A 345 -4.87 53.77 44.80
CA ALA A 345 -3.85 52.76 44.63
C ALA A 345 -3.05 52.61 45.93
N PRO A 346 -2.62 51.42 46.31
CA PRO A 346 -1.79 51.21 47.48
C PRO A 346 -0.51 52.04 47.36
N SER A 347 -0.17 52.78 48.43
CA SER A 347 1.06 53.56 48.44
C SER A 347 2.28 52.63 48.65
N ARG A 348 3.46 53.13 48.26
CA ARG A 348 4.73 52.44 48.52
C ARG A 348 4.87 52.08 50.00
N ASP A 349 4.47 52.95 50.87
CA ASP A 349 4.58 52.77 52.32
C ASP A 349 3.63 51.67 52.83
N THR A 350 2.41 51.61 52.26
CA THR A 350 1.44 50.56 52.61
C THR A 350 1.92 49.15 52.21
N VAL A 351 2.48 49.04 51.01
CA VAL A 351 3.02 47.76 50.52
C VAL A 351 4.36 47.45 51.23
N GLY A 352 5.18 48.46 51.47
CA GLY A 352 6.44 48.32 52.23
C GLY A 352 6.23 47.86 53.67
N ALA A 353 5.12 48.30 54.31
CA ALA A 353 4.75 47.85 55.65
C ALA A 353 4.31 46.34 55.62
N LEU A 354 3.67 45.92 54.58
CA LEU A 354 3.27 44.53 54.37
C LEU A 354 4.44 43.63 54.04
N ILE A 355 5.43 44.15 53.31
CA ILE A 355 6.62 43.44 52.82
C ILE A 355 7.85 44.27 53.11
N PRO A 356 8.37 44.25 54.34
CA PRO A 356 9.57 44.97 54.69
C PRO A 356 10.80 44.45 53.95
N ALA A 357 11.81 45.29 53.79
CA ALA A 357 13.08 44.86 53.20
C ALA A 357 13.68 43.71 53.98
N GLY A 358 14.22 42.72 53.23
CA GLY A 358 14.74 41.49 53.81
C GLY A 358 13.74 40.32 53.85
N THR A 359 12.44 40.56 53.53
CA THR A 359 11.43 39.49 53.44
C THR A 359 11.83 38.44 52.36
N SER A 360 11.69 37.16 52.66
CA SER A 360 12.06 36.10 51.74
C SER A 360 11.06 36.02 50.55
N TYR A 361 11.54 35.49 49.43
CA TYR A 361 10.69 35.22 48.25
C TYR A 361 9.41 34.42 48.61
N ALA A 362 9.56 33.37 49.42
CA ALA A 362 8.46 32.55 49.85
C ALA A 362 7.41 33.34 50.66
N ASP A 363 7.85 34.23 51.55
CA ASP A 363 6.98 35.06 52.36
C ASP A 363 6.28 36.12 51.53
N VAL A 364 6.95 36.68 50.50
CA VAL A 364 6.32 37.59 49.54
C VAL A 364 5.20 36.89 48.79
N VAL A 365 5.48 35.71 48.27
CA VAL A 365 4.47 34.88 47.61
C VAL A 365 3.35 34.46 48.58
N GLY A 366 3.67 34.15 49.82
CA GLY A 366 2.69 33.84 50.85
C GLY A 366 1.73 35.02 51.13
N ARG A 367 2.24 36.25 51.17
CA ARG A 367 1.47 37.49 51.50
C ARG A 367 0.75 38.09 50.29
N LEU A 368 1.42 38.22 49.14
CA LEU A 368 0.85 38.78 47.91
C LEU A 368 0.32 37.75 46.91
N GLY A 369 0.68 36.48 47.09
CA GLY A 369 0.43 35.38 46.15
C GLY A 369 1.49 35.34 45.03
N GLU A 370 1.26 34.51 44.03
CA GLU A 370 2.15 34.41 42.86
C GLU A 370 2.11 35.69 42.05
N PRO A 371 3.26 36.21 41.60
CA PRO A 371 3.32 37.42 40.77
C PRO A 371 2.63 37.20 39.41
N ASP A 372 2.16 38.28 38.80
CA ASP A 372 1.61 38.28 37.44
C ASP A 372 2.72 38.10 36.40
N GLU A 373 3.90 38.65 36.70
CA GLU A 373 5.08 38.56 35.86
C GLU A 373 6.34 38.53 36.76
N GLU A 374 7.29 37.64 36.40
CA GLU A 374 8.59 37.58 37.06
C GLU A 374 9.67 37.82 36.01
N ARG A 375 10.54 38.79 36.30
CA ARG A 375 11.67 39.15 35.44
C ARG A 375 12.95 38.88 36.19
N GLU A 376 13.77 37.99 35.65
CA GLU A 376 15.12 37.74 36.16
C GLU A 376 16.13 38.56 35.32
N ARG A 377 16.97 39.32 35.98
CA ARG A 377 18.06 40.07 35.33
C ARG A 377 19.30 39.17 35.28
N VAL A 378 19.86 39.04 34.10
CA VAL A 378 21.06 38.24 33.83
C VAL A 378 22.31 38.92 34.39
N THR A 379 22.31 40.26 34.52
CA THR A 379 23.44 41.04 35.03
C THR A 379 22.96 42.23 35.88
N PRO A 380 23.37 42.33 37.16
CA PRO A 380 24.10 41.32 37.96
C PRO A 380 23.19 40.12 38.31
N PRO A 381 23.76 38.91 38.45
CA PRO A 381 23.00 37.70 38.77
C PRO A 381 22.35 37.82 40.15
N GLY A 382 21.27 37.10 40.37
CA GLY A 382 20.56 37.05 41.65
C GLY A 382 19.52 38.16 41.86
N ARG A 383 19.27 39.02 40.85
CA ARG A 383 18.18 40.02 40.91
C ARG A 383 16.94 39.51 40.18
N ARG A 384 15.82 39.48 40.91
CA ARG A 384 14.49 39.17 40.38
C ARG A 384 13.54 40.31 40.67
N THR A 385 12.64 40.57 39.71
CA THR A 385 11.57 41.53 39.90
C THR A 385 10.24 40.81 39.78
N MET A 386 9.47 40.81 40.84
CA MET A 386 8.10 40.28 40.86
C MET A 386 7.14 41.42 40.62
N ILE A 387 6.28 41.27 39.60
CA ILE A 387 5.34 42.32 39.20
C ILE A 387 3.93 41.82 39.52
N TYR A 388 3.21 42.65 40.27
CA TYR A 388 1.80 42.47 40.62
C TYR A 388 0.97 43.60 40.03
N ARG A 389 -0.10 43.25 39.30
CA ARG A 389 -0.98 44.25 38.68
C ARG A 389 -2.38 44.18 39.28
N GLY A 390 -2.91 45.33 39.64
CA GLY A 390 -4.24 45.50 40.20
C GLY A 390 -4.98 46.67 39.61
N ALA A 391 -6.30 46.69 39.84
CA ALA A 391 -7.14 47.81 39.46
C ALA A 391 -7.53 48.62 40.72
N ASN A 392 -7.54 49.93 40.62
CA ASN A 392 -8.06 50.81 41.67
C ASN A 392 -9.55 50.47 41.94
N GLY A 393 -9.95 50.57 43.21
CA GLY A 393 -11.30 50.22 43.62
C GLY A 393 -12.40 51.02 42.88
N ASN A 394 -12.06 52.17 42.35
CA ASN A 394 -12.98 53.02 41.56
C ASN A 394 -12.99 52.70 40.06
N GLY A 395 -12.29 51.67 39.60
CA GLY A 395 -12.23 51.29 38.20
C GLY A 395 -11.51 52.27 37.25
N ALA A 396 -11.01 53.38 37.74
CA ALA A 396 -10.47 54.49 36.93
C ALA A 396 -8.94 54.42 36.69
N GLY A 397 -8.26 53.31 37.06
CA GLY A 397 -6.82 53.16 36.85
C GLY A 397 -6.30 51.80 37.22
N GLN A 398 -5.18 51.44 36.64
CA GLN A 398 -4.41 50.22 37.01
C GLN A 398 -3.16 50.64 37.79
N TYR A 399 -2.75 49.81 38.70
CA TYR A 399 -1.48 50.01 39.38
C TYR A 399 -0.60 48.75 39.24
N GLU A 400 0.69 48.97 39.24
CA GLU A 400 1.70 47.92 39.22
C GLU A 400 2.57 48.06 40.45
N VAL A 401 2.70 46.96 41.17
CA VAL A 401 3.63 46.85 42.31
C VAL A 401 4.78 45.98 41.85
N ALA A 402 5.96 46.54 41.78
CA ALA A 402 7.18 45.83 41.48
C ALA A 402 7.95 45.60 42.77
N VAL A 403 8.21 44.35 43.07
CA VAL A 403 9.03 43.93 44.23
C VAL A 403 10.36 43.45 43.69
N GLU A 404 11.42 44.18 43.93
CA GLU A 404 12.78 43.78 43.59
C GLU A 404 13.39 42.93 44.68
N LEU A 405 13.86 41.72 44.30
CA LEU A 405 14.58 40.84 45.17
C LEU A 405 16.07 40.77 44.76
N HIS A 406 16.92 40.63 45.73
CA HIS A 406 18.33 40.31 45.56
C HIS A 406 18.63 39.11 46.45
N ASP A 407 19.18 38.05 45.89
CA ASP A 407 19.44 36.79 46.60
C ASP A 407 18.23 36.28 47.40
N ASP A 408 17.07 36.25 46.69
CA ASP A 408 15.74 35.83 47.17
C ASP A 408 15.21 36.65 48.41
N ARG A 409 15.74 37.84 48.65
CA ARG A 409 15.24 38.76 49.68
C ARG A 409 14.81 40.11 49.08
N VAL A 410 13.75 40.66 49.59
CA VAL A 410 13.19 41.95 49.15
C VAL A 410 14.23 43.03 49.43
N ARG A 411 14.59 43.78 48.39
CA ARG A 411 15.45 44.94 48.46
C ARG A 411 14.63 46.24 48.38
N GLU A 412 13.72 46.27 47.43
CA GLU A 412 12.92 47.47 47.16
C GLU A 412 11.54 47.12 46.68
N VAL A 413 10.56 47.95 47.05
CA VAL A 413 9.19 47.87 46.57
C VAL A 413 8.84 49.17 45.87
N THR A 414 8.39 49.08 44.61
CA THR A 414 7.98 50.23 43.82
C THR A 414 6.51 50.09 43.42
N CYS A 415 5.74 51.12 43.65
CA CYS A 415 4.34 51.16 43.23
C CYS A 415 4.20 52.23 42.11
N VAL A 416 3.65 51.84 40.98
CA VAL A 416 3.40 52.74 39.84
C VAL A 416 1.94 52.67 39.47
N THR A 417 1.30 53.83 39.38
CA THR A 417 -0.06 53.91 38.85
C THR A 417 0.05 54.01 37.33
N ILE A 418 -0.55 53.05 36.66
CA ILE A 418 -0.64 53.04 35.17
C ILE A 418 -1.96 53.70 34.84
N ARG A 419 -1.92 54.82 34.10
CA ARG A 419 -3.10 55.55 33.63
C ARG A 419 -3.71 54.88 32.42
#